data_e3a5a0c4310ef547f6ebd222a71d84a4
#
_entry.id   e3a5a0c4310ef547f6ebd222a71d84a4
#
_cell.length_a   1.000
_cell.length_b   1.000
_cell.length_c   1.000
_cell.angle_alpha   90.00
_cell.angle_beta   90.00
_cell.angle_gamma   90.00
#
_symmetry.space_group_name_H-M   'P 1'
#
loop_
_entity.id
_entity.type
_entity.pdbx_description
1 polymer ?
#
loop_
_entity_poly.entity_id
_entity_poly.type
_entity_poly.pdbx_seq_one_letter_code
_entity_poly.pdbx_strand_id
1 'polypeptide(L)'
;LGFTVLQPFFVVLLVFLCMGLGMASPYFLFAYSPRLIRFMPKAGTWLIAMEKILAFFLLGTALYLFSLLPDFLHVRTLIFLLILSCCLYVWGKWARLYLQKMRKILAEALLVICTAGSFTFLFIQPETETETFFWQDFAKQEFMQGLGEKTLMLKFTADWCPTCKVLENTVFSNKNKEELARIFSDDVRFILVDMTQFSEEKQKLLTSLGSASIPLLAVFPKKNPYQPIIVRDIYTFSTVQKALQKARSE
;
A
#
# COMPACT_ATOMS: atom_id res chain seq x y z
N LEU A 1 -9.43 7.09 -6.48
CA LEU A 1 -9.42 8.22 -5.53
C LEU A 1 -8.37 9.28 -5.92
N GLY A 2 -7.13 8.90 -6.33
CA GLY A 2 -6.10 9.88 -6.73
C GLY A 2 -6.51 10.78 -7.89
N PHE A 3 -7.26 10.26 -8.85
CA PHE A 3 -7.78 11.03 -9.98
C PHE A 3 -8.79 12.10 -9.54
N THR A 4 -9.63 11.83 -8.54
CA THR A 4 -10.70 12.75 -8.10
C THR A 4 -10.17 13.97 -7.37
N VAL A 5 -8.99 13.90 -6.74
CA VAL A 5 -8.42 15.04 -5.98
C VAL A 5 -8.01 16.19 -6.90
N LEU A 6 -7.67 15.92 -8.16
CA LEU A 6 -7.26 16.92 -9.15
C LEU A 6 -8.42 17.45 -10.00
N GLN A 7 -9.65 16.94 -9.80
CA GLN A 7 -10.80 17.30 -10.62
C GLN A 7 -11.66 18.41 -9.96
N PRO A 8 -12.36 19.22 -10.76
CA PRO A 8 -13.28 20.20 -10.22
C PRO A 8 -14.39 19.53 -9.42
N PHE A 9 -14.89 20.22 -8.39
CA PHE A 9 -15.86 19.71 -7.43
C PHE A 9 -17.08 19.00 -8.06
N PHE A 10 -17.58 19.51 -9.19
CA PHE A 10 -18.71 18.90 -9.90
C PHE A 10 -18.40 17.48 -10.42
N VAL A 11 -17.19 17.24 -10.92
CA VAL A 11 -16.78 15.91 -11.43
C VAL A 11 -16.67 14.93 -10.26
N VAL A 12 -16.10 15.38 -9.15
CA VAL A 12 -15.99 14.57 -7.92
C VAL A 12 -17.39 14.18 -7.42
N LEU A 13 -18.29 15.15 -7.32
CA LEU A 13 -19.68 14.92 -6.89
C LEU A 13 -20.39 13.91 -7.81
N LEU A 14 -20.24 14.06 -9.13
CA LEU A 14 -20.87 13.18 -10.11
C LEU A 14 -20.34 11.74 -10.00
N VAL A 15 -19.05 11.57 -9.83
CA VAL A 15 -18.42 10.23 -9.64
C VAL A 15 -19.00 9.57 -8.39
N PHE A 16 -19.03 10.27 -7.24
CA PHE A 16 -19.57 9.70 -6.01
C PHE A 16 -21.07 9.40 -6.11
N LEU A 17 -21.82 10.25 -6.81
CA LEU A 17 -23.25 10.06 -7.03
C LEU A 17 -23.51 8.83 -7.93
N CYS A 18 -22.73 8.66 -9.00
CA CYS A 18 -22.79 7.47 -9.86
C CYS A 18 -22.42 6.20 -9.10
N MET A 19 -21.38 6.25 -8.28
CA MET A 19 -21.00 5.11 -7.43
C MET A 19 -22.09 4.77 -6.43
N GLY A 20 -22.66 5.78 -5.75
CA GLY A 20 -23.76 5.61 -4.80
C GLY A 20 -25.00 5.03 -5.45
N LEU A 21 -25.42 5.56 -6.61
CA LEU A 21 -26.53 5.02 -7.39
C LEU A 21 -26.27 3.59 -7.87
N GLY A 22 -25.04 3.29 -8.32
CA GLY A 22 -24.64 1.94 -8.70
C GLY A 22 -24.80 0.95 -7.56
N MET A 23 -24.35 1.29 -6.35
CA MET A 23 -24.51 0.46 -5.16
C MET A 23 -25.98 0.36 -4.68
N ALA A 24 -26.77 1.42 -4.86
CA ALA A 24 -28.18 1.44 -4.50
C ALA A 24 -29.08 0.73 -5.52
N SER A 25 -28.63 0.62 -6.78
CA SER A 25 -29.44 0.08 -7.89
C SER A 25 -30.07 -1.30 -7.65
N PRO A 26 -29.38 -2.30 -7.08
CA PRO A 26 -30.00 -3.60 -6.79
C PRO A 26 -31.13 -3.47 -5.76
N TYR A 27 -30.98 -2.60 -4.76
CA TYR A 27 -32.03 -2.39 -3.75
C TYR A 27 -33.26 -1.70 -4.35
N PHE A 28 -33.08 -0.71 -5.21
CA PHE A 28 -34.19 -0.09 -5.94
C PHE A 28 -34.90 -1.08 -6.85
N LEU A 29 -34.15 -1.95 -7.53
CA LEU A 29 -34.70 -2.96 -8.43
C LEU A 29 -35.61 -3.96 -7.66
N PHE A 30 -35.18 -4.40 -6.49
CA PHE A 30 -35.93 -5.30 -5.62
C PHE A 30 -37.13 -4.59 -4.97
N ALA A 31 -37.00 -3.33 -4.58
CA ALA A 31 -38.10 -2.55 -3.99
C ALA A 31 -39.20 -2.27 -5.00
N TYR A 32 -38.85 -1.96 -6.27
CA TYR A 32 -39.81 -1.65 -7.32
C TYR A 32 -40.53 -2.90 -7.88
N SER A 33 -39.86 -4.05 -7.92
CA SER A 33 -40.42 -5.27 -8.47
C SER A 33 -40.32 -6.46 -7.50
N PRO A 34 -41.29 -6.63 -6.58
CA PRO A 34 -41.33 -7.75 -5.65
C PRO A 34 -41.35 -9.14 -6.35
N ARG A 35 -41.72 -9.19 -7.66
CA ARG A 35 -41.67 -10.41 -8.45
C ARG A 35 -40.24 -10.91 -8.66
N LEU A 36 -39.23 -10.03 -8.68
CA LEU A 36 -37.82 -10.41 -8.80
C LEU A 36 -37.34 -11.20 -7.58
N ILE A 37 -37.88 -10.90 -6.39
CA ILE A 37 -37.60 -11.65 -5.15
C ILE A 37 -38.05 -13.12 -5.29
N ARG A 38 -39.10 -13.36 -6.05
CA ARG A 38 -39.63 -14.73 -6.32
C ARG A 38 -38.68 -15.56 -7.23
N PHE A 39 -37.85 -14.87 -8.02
CA PHE A 39 -36.84 -15.50 -8.88
C PHE A 39 -35.54 -15.82 -8.14
N MET A 40 -35.37 -15.25 -6.94
CA MET A 40 -34.23 -15.54 -6.09
C MET A 40 -34.34 -16.96 -5.54
N PRO A 41 -33.35 -17.82 -5.78
CA PRO A 41 -33.39 -19.17 -5.25
C PRO A 41 -33.48 -19.12 -3.72
N LYS A 42 -34.42 -19.89 -3.15
CA LYS A 42 -34.60 -19.94 -1.71
C LYS A 42 -33.28 -20.25 -1.01
N ALA A 43 -33.04 -19.60 0.13
CA ALA A 43 -31.86 -19.86 0.96
C ALA A 43 -31.77 -21.38 1.25
N GLY A 44 -30.77 -22.01 0.71
CA GLY A 44 -30.56 -23.45 0.78
C GLY A 44 -29.07 -23.79 0.81
N THR A 45 -28.75 -25.05 0.60
CA THR A 45 -27.36 -25.58 0.62
C THR A 45 -26.41 -24.88 -0.31
N TRP A 46 -26.89 -24.28 -1.41
CA TRP A 46 -26.08 -23.51 -2.36
C TRP A 46 -25.51 -22.22 -1.72
N LEU A 47 -26.26 -21.58 -0.81
CA LEU A 47 -25.79 -20.37 -0.10
C LEU A 47 -24.59 -20.70 0.80
N ILE A 48 -24.64 -21.86 1.45
CA ILE A 48 -23.52 -22.37 2.27
C ILE A 48 -22.31 -22.67 1.37
N ALA A 49 -22.53 -23.19 0.17
CA ALA A 49 -21.45 -23.43 -0.79
C ALA A 49 -20.83 -22.10 -1.27
N MET A 50 -21.64 -21.09 -1.57
CA MET A 50 -21.15 -19.75 -1.93
C MET A 50 -20.38 -19.09 -0.79
N GLU A 51 -20.88 -19.18 0.44
CA GLU A 51 -20.18 -18.66 1.63
C GLU A 51 -18.77 -19.26 1.77
N LYS A 52 -18.66 -20.58 1.58
CA LYS A 52 -17.37 -21.27 1.61
C LYS A 52 -16.44 -20.81 0.47
N ILE A 53 -16.97 -20.65 -0.74
CA ILE A 53 -16.18 -20.14 -1.88
C ILE A 53 -15.68 -18.73 -1.61
N LEU A 54 -16.56 -17.83 -1.12
CA LEU A 54 -16.18 -16.48 -0.75
C LEU A 54 -15.13 -16.47 0.37
N ALA A 55 -15.23 -17.38 1.33
CA ALA A 55 -14.23 -17.52 2.39
C ALA A 55 -12.83 -17.87 1.82
N PHE A 56 -12.75 -18.71 0.78
CA PHE A 56 -11.48 -19.00 0.10
C PHE A 56 -10.93 -17.77 -0.64
N PHE A 57 -11.77 -16.96 -1.27
CA PHE A 57 -11.35 -15.70 -1.88
C PHE A 57 -10.82 -14.71 -0.84
N LEU A 58 -11.50 -14.59 0.31
CA LEU A 58 -11.04 -13.75 1.41
C LEU A 58 -9.71 -14.26 1.98
N LEU A 59 -9.54 -15.57 2.12
CA LEU A 59 -8.28 -16.16 2.55
C LEU A 59 -7.15 -15.87 1.53
N GLY A 60 -7.45 -16.02 0.24
CA GLY A 60 -6.50 -15.66 -0.84
C GLY A 60 -6.08 -14.20 -0.79
N THR A 61 -7.03 -13.29 -0.56
CA THR A 61 -6.75 -11.86 -0.40
C THR A 61 -5.90 -11.60 0.85
N ALA A 62 -6.20 -12.28 1.95
CA ALA A 62 -5.42 -12.17 3.19
C ALA A 62 -3.97 -12.65 3.00
N LEU A 63 -3.77 -13.78 2.29
CA LEU A 63 -2.44 -14.29 1.96
C LEU A 63 -1.68 -13.33 1.02
N TYR A 64 -2.38 -12.75 0.05
CA TYR A 64 -1.79 -11.73 -0.82
C TYR A 64 -1.36 -10.49 -0.02
N LEU A 65 -2.22 -9.97 0.86
CA LEU A 65 -1.86 -8.85 1.72
C LEU A 65 -0.71 -9.19 2.68
N PHE A 66 -0.69 -10.42 3.18
CA PHE A 66 0.41 -10.90 4.02
C PHE A 66 1.74 -10.93 3.26
N SER A 67 1.73 -11.33 1.97
CA SER A 67 2.93 -11.35 1.14
C SER A 67 3.48 -9.94 0.81
N LEU A 68 2.67 -8.89 0.98
CA LEU A 68 3.10 -7.50 0.81
C LEU A 68 3.79 -6.93 2.06
N LEU A 69 3.71 -7.63 3.20
CA LEU A 69 4.42 -7.21 4.39
C LEU A 69 5.94 -7.34 4.19
N PRO A 70 6.74 -6.45 4.77
CA PRO A 70 8.19 -6.60 4.83
C PRO A 70 8.59 -7.92 5.51
N ASP A 71 9.67 -8.56 5.05
CA ASP A 71 10.10 -9.88 5.51
C ASP A 71 10.27 -9.97 7.03
N PHE A 72 10.74 -8.91 7.67
CA PHE A 72 10.92 -8.87 9.13
C PHE A 72 9.58 -8.89 9.92
N LEU A 73 8.47 -8.51 9.27
CA LEU A 73 7.13 -8.53 9.89
C LEU A 73 6.43 -9.88 9.72
N HIS A 74 6.83 -10.73 8.78
CA HIS A 74 6.17 -12.01 8.53
C HIS A 74 6.12 -12.87 9.80
N VAL A 75 7.29 -13.11 10.40
CA VAL A 75 7.40 -13.95 11.62
C VAL A 75 6.67 -13.28 12.80
N ARG A 76 6.80 -11.97 12.96
CA ARG A 76 6.13 -11.22 14.04
C ARG A 76 4.61 -11.31 13.93
N THR A 77 4.07 -11.14 12.73
CA THR A 77 2.62 -11.24 12.47
C THR A 77 2.10 -12.66 12.74
N LEU A 78 2.84 -13.69 12.35
CA LEU A 78 2.48 -15.09 12.65
C LEU A 78 2.46 -15.36 14.15
N ILE A 79 3.46 -14.88 14.90
CA ILE A 79 3.50 -15.00 16.36
C ILE A 79 2.32 -14.27 17.00
N PHE A 80 2.00 -13.06 16.53
CA PHE A 80 0.84 -12.30 17.01
C PHE A 80 -0.47 -13.06 16.79
N LEU A 81 -0.69 -13.58 15.57
CA LEU A 81 -1.89 -14.36 15.24
C LEU A 81 -2.00 -15.62 16.08
N LEU A 82 -0.86 -16.28 16.36
CA LEU A 82 -0.82 -17.47 17.21
C LEU A 82 -1.20 -17.12 18.66
N ILE A 83 -0.64 -16.05 19.22
CA ILE A 83 -0.96 -15.57 20.56
C ILE A 83 -2.44 -15.18 20.62
N LEU A 84 -2.94 -14.41 19.64
CA LEU A 84 -4.34 -13.99 19.56
C LEU A 84 -5.28 -15.20 19.50
N SER A 85 -4.97 -16.19 18.66
CA SER A 85 -5.74 -17.44 18.53
C SER A 85 -5.77 -18.21 19.85
N CYS A 86 -4.63 -18.33 20.51
CA CYS A 86 -4.54 -19.00 21.83
C CYS A 86 -5.36 -18.26 22.88
N CYS A 87 -5.25 -16.94 22.95
CA CYS A 87 -6.04 -16.12 23.87
C CYS A 87 -7.54 -16.25 23.63
N LEU A 88 -7.99 -16.21 22.37
CA LEU A 88 -9.39 -16.36 22.02
C LEU A 88 -9.92 -17.77 22.32
N TYR A 89 -9.11 -18.80 22.10
CA TYR A 89 -9.47 -20.17 22.43
C TYR A 89 -9.64 -20.36 23.94
N VAL A 90 -8.68 -19.89 24.72
CA VAL A 90 -8.74 -19.96 26.19
C VAL A 90 -9.97 -19.19 26.70
N TRP A 91 -10.20 -17.98 26.20
CA TRP A 91 -11.36 -17.17 26.57
C TRP A 91 -12.68 -17.87 26.20
N GLY A 92 -12.80 -18.40 24.99
CA GLY A 92 -14.02 -19.11 24.54
C GLY A 92 -14.35 -20.35 25.38
N LYS A 93 -13.32 -21.09 25.82
CA LYS A 93 -13.46 -22.27 26.65
C LYS A 93 -13.76 -21.93 28.12
N TRP A 94 -13.07 -20.91 28.67
CA TRP A 94 -13.18 -20.55 30.08
C TRP A 94 -14.36 -19.60 30.35
N ALA A 95 -14.72 -18.72 29.45
CA ALA A 95 -15.88 -17.83 29.59
C ALA A 95 -17.20 -18.60 29.59
N ARG A 96 -17.27 -19.75 28.93
CA ARG A 96 -18.47 -20.61 28.93
C ARG A 96 -18.65 -21.46 30.19
N LEU A 97 -17.58 -21.76 30.93
CA LEU A 97 -17.64 -22.86 31.89
C LEU A 97 -17.76 -22.44 33.36
N TYR A 98 -17.23 -21.32 33.86
CA TYR A 98 -17.16 -21.22 35.33
C TYR A 98 -16.85 -19.84 35.96
N LEU A 99 -17.05 -18.69 35.37
CA LEU A 99 -16.51 -17.50 36.01
C LEU A 99 -17.54 -16.70 36.79
N GLN A 100 -17.36 -16.64 38.14
CA GLN A 100 -17.86 -15.58 38.98
C GLN A 100 -17.44 -14.22 38.37
N LYS A 101 -18.33 -13.20 38.47
CA LYS A 101 -18.21 -11.87 37.80
C LYS A 101 -16.81 -11.24 37.87
N MET A 102 -16.12 -11.39 38.99
CA MET A 102 -14.76 -10.85 39.21
C MET A 102 -13.69 -11.55 38.34
N ARG A 103 -13.74 -12.88 38.23
CA ARG A 103 -12.78 -13.66 37.42
C ARG A 103 -12.97 -13.44 35.94
N LYS A 104 -14.20 -13.15 35.51
CA LYS A 104 -14.50 -12.79 34.11
C LYS A 104 -13.85 -11.46 33.73
N ILE A 105 -13.97 -10.44 34.57
CA ILE A 105 -13.33 -9.12 34.37
C ILE A 105 -11.80 -9.25 34.32
N LEU A 106 -11.20 -10.06 35.20
CA LEU A 106 -9.76 -10.32 35.21
C LEU A 106 -9.29 -11.02 33.93
N ALA A 107 -10.05 -12.00 33.43
CA ALA A 107 -9.72 -12.69 32.18
C ALA A 107 -9.84 -11.76 30.95
N GLU A 108 -10.85 -10.90 30.92
CA GLU A 108 -11.03 -9.89 29.87
C GLU A 108 -9.90 -8.84 29.90
N ALA A 109 -9.52 -8.37 31.09
CA ALA A 109 -8.41 -7.44 31.27
C ALA A 109 -7.07 -8.06 30.82
N LEU A 110 -6.82 -9.32 31.19
CA LEU A 110 -5.62 -10.04 30.77
C LEU A 110 -5.55 -10.19 29.25
N LEU A 111 -6.68 -10.53 28.61
CA LEU A 111 -6.78 -10.67 27.16
C LEU A 111 -6.50 -9.35 26.45
N VAL A 112 -7.06 -8.24 26.93
CA VAL A 112 -6.80 -6.90 26.42
C VAL A 112 -5.33 -6.51 26.58
N ILE A 113 -4.72 -6.80 27.73
CA ILE A 113 -3.31 -6.52 27.99
C ILE A 113 -2.40 -7.35 27.08
N CYS A 114 -2.69 -8.66 26.91
CA CYS A 114 -1.91 -9.51 26.01
C CYS A 114 -2.03 -9.08 24.54
N THR A 115 -3.23 -8.71 24.08
CA THR A 115 -3.43 -8.25 22.71
C THR A 115 -2.79 -6.88 22.48
N ALA A 116 -2.95 -5.95 23.41
CA ALA A 116 -2.31 -4.63 23.35
C ALA A 116 -0.77 -4.74 23.41
N GLY A 117 -0.24 -5.59 24.30
CA GLY A 117 1.20 -5.83 24.42
C GLY A 117 1.78 -6.48 23.16
N SER A 118 1.07 -7.44 22.57
CA SER A 118 1.49 -8.06 21.31
C SER A 118 1.43 -7.05 20.15
N PHE A 119 0.43 -6.18 20.14
CA PHE A 119 0.30 -5.12 19.16
C PHE A 119 1.43 -4.09 19.26
N THR A 120 1.74 -3.62 20.47
CA THR A 120 2.87 -2.68 20.69
C THR A 120 4.20 -3.32 20.30
N PHE A 121 4.40 -4.60 20.60
CA PHE A 121 5.60 -5.35 20.19
C PHE A 121 5.73 -5.44 18.65
N LEU A 122 4.63 -5.53 17.93
CA LEU A 122 4.62 -5.54 16.47
C LEU A 122 5.02 -4.16 15.89
N PHE A 123 4.56 -3.08 16.54
CA PHE A 123 4.76 -1.70 16.07
C PHE A 123 6.04 -1.04 16.62
N ILE A 124 6.72 -1.61 17.62
CA ILE A 124 8.09 -1.19 17.97
C ILE A 124 8.99 -1.69 16.82
N GLN A 125 9.06 -0.89 15.77
CA GLN A 125 10.02 -1.12 14.69
C GLN A 125 11.41 -0.80 15.23
N PRO A 126 12.41 -1.70 15.11
CA PRO A 126 13.75 -1.24 14.94
C PRO A 126 13.75 -0.43 13.63
N GLU A 127 14.28 0.77 13.65
CA GLU A 127 14.62 1.47 12.42
C GLU A 127 15.40 0.48 11.58
N THR A 128 14.73 -0.07 10.57
CA THR A 128 15.42 -0.90 9.60
C THR A 128 16.29 0.09 8.85
N GLU A 129 17.58 0.00 9.04
CA GLU A 129 18.54 0.63 8.13
C GLU A 129 18.09 0.22 6.72
N THR A 130 17.37 1.12 6.08
CA THR A 130 17.03 0.99 4.66
C THR A 130 18.38 0.81 4.00
N GLU A 131 18.57 -0.26 3.21
CA GLU A 131 19.80 -0.49 2.46
C GLU A 131 20.13 0.77 1.65
N THR A 132 20.86 1.67 2.28
CA THR A 132 21.15 3.04 1.84
C THR A 132 22.22 3.07 0.76
N PHE A 133 22.68 1.90 0.31
CA PHE A 133 23.77 1.85 -0.67
C PHE A 133 23.37 2.34 -2.07
N PHE A 134 22.10 2.30 -2.44
CA PHE A 134 21.65 2.69 -3.78
C PHE A 134 20.79 3.95 -3.80
N TRP A 135 19.92 4.12 -2.80
CA TRP A 135 19.00 5.25 -2.71
C TRP A 135 19.47 6.25 -1.66
N GLN A 136 19.51 7.53 -2.05
CA GLN A 136 19.71 8.64 -1.11
C GLN A 136 18.34 9.17 -0.68
N ASP A 137 18.17 9.47 0.59
CA ASP A 137 16.93 10.09 1.06
C ASP A 137 16.78 11.50 0.50
N PHE A 138 15.53 11.87 0.21
CA PHE A 138 15.22 13.18 -0.33
C PHE A 138 15.52 14.29 0.68
N ALA A 139 16.48 15.13 0.35
CA ALA A 139 16.76 16.39 1.01
C ALA A 139 16.61 17.52 0.00
N LYS A 140 15.70 18.48 0.26
CA LYS A 140 15.37 19.56 -0.70
C LYS A 140 16.58 20.37 -1.10
N GLN A 141 17.46 20.70 -0.15
CA GLN A 141 18.66 21.51 -0.43
C GLN A 141 19.61 20.79 -1.39
N GLU A 142 19.84 19.49 -1.14
CA GLU A 142 20.69 18.66 -2.00
C GLU A 142 20.06 18.41 -3.38
N PHE A 143 18.73 18.25 -3.43
CA PHE A 143 18.00 18.14 -4.68
C PHE A 143 18.16 19.39 -5.54
N MET A 144 17.97 20.58 -4.95
CA MET A 144 18.08 21.85 -5.67
C MET A 144 19.51 22.12 -6.14
N GLN A 145 20.51 21.76 -5.35
CA GLN A 145 21.92 21.89 -5.74
C GLN A 145 22.33 20.89 -6.83
N GLY A 146 21.78 19.69 -6.78
CA GLY A 146 22.07 18.62 -7.76
C GLY A 146 21.43 18.83 -9.13
N LEU A 147 20.44 19.72 -9.24
CA LEU A 147 19.78 20.04 -10.52
C LEU A 147 20.78 20.66 -11.51
N GLY A 148 20.96 20.02 -12.66
CA GLY A 148 21.90 20.46 -13.71
C GLY A 148 23.34 19.98 -13.52
N GLU A 149 23.72 19.43 -12.35
CA GLU A 149 25.04 18.83 -12.16
C GLU A 149 25.08 17.37 -12.65
N LYS A 150 24.09 16.60 -12.23
CA LYS A 150 23.89 15.19 -12.61
C LYS A 150 22.43 14.95 -13.00
N THR A 151 22.19 13.86 -13.68
CA THR A 151 20.82 13.39 -13.87
C THR A 151 20.28 12.90 -12.53
N LEU A 152 19.11 13.39 -12.10
CA LEU A 152 18.49 12.97 -10.85
C LEU A 152 17.29 12.07 -11.14
N MET A 153 17.23 10.92 -10.50
CA MET A 153 16.11 10.00 -10.57
C MET A 153 15.41 9.96 -9.22
N LEU A 154 14.20 10.49 -9.15
CA LEU A 154 13.36 10.50 -7.95
C LEU A 154 12.34 9.38 -8.03
N LYS A 155 12.33 8.52 -7.02
CA LYS A 155 11.31 7.49 -6.82
C LYS A 155 10.43 7.86 -5.65
N PHE A 156 9.14 8.09 -5.91
CA PHE A 156 8.14 8.30 -4.86
C PHE A 156 7.53 6.97 -4.44
N THR A 157 7.61 6.66 -3.16
CA THR A 157 7.12 5.43 -2.56
C THR A 157 6.51 5.68 -1.18
N ALA A 158 5.79 4.70 -0.63
CA ALA A 158 5.34 4.69 0.76
C ALA A 158 5.13 3.26 1.23
N ASP A 159 5.29 3.00 2.53
CA ASP A 159 5.10 1.67 3.11
C ASP A 159 3.67 1.16 3.01
N TRP A 160 2.69 2.05 3.08
CA TRP A 160 1.27 1.73 2.94
C TRP A 160 0.81 1.53 1.49
N CYS A 161 1.70 1.68 0.49
CA CYS A 161 1.37 1.60 -0.94
C CYS A 161 1.68 0.19 -1.49
N PRO A 162 0.69 -0.69 -1.70
CA PRO A 162 0.93 -2.05 -2.18
C PRO A 162 1.60 -2.10 -3.56
N THR A 163 1.18 -1.21 -4.47
CA THR A 163 1.75 -1.11 -5.81
C THR A 163 3.23 -0.72 -5.77
N CYS A 164 3.61 0.16 -4.83
CA CYS A 164 5.00 0.57 -4.64
C CYS A 164 5.86 -0.63 -4.21
N LYS A 165 5.36 -1.47 -3.28
CA LYS A 165 6.07 -2.68 -2.83
C LYS A 165 6.23 -3.71 -3.95
N VAL A 166 5.21 -3.88 -4.80
CA VAL A 166 5.33 -4.73 -5.99
C VAL A 166 6.44 -4.23 -6.91
N LEU A 167 6.51 -2.91 -7.17
CA LEU A 167 7.55 -2.32 -8.01
C LEU A 167 8.94 -2.46 -7.37
N GLU A 168 9.07 -2.33 -6.06
CA GLU A 168 10.32 -2.55 -5.34
C GLU A 168 10.85 -3.97 -5.54
N ASN A 169 10.00 -4.96 -5.42
CA ASN A 169 10.38 -6.35 -5.55
C ASN A 169 10.61 -6.81 -7.00
N THR A 170 9.91 -6.20 -7.96
CA THR A 170 9.98 -6.62 -9.38
C THR A 170 10.94 -5.77 -10.20
N VAL A 171 10.79 -4.44 -10.13
CA VAL A 171 11.55 -3.48 -10.95
C VAL A 171 12.87 -3.12 -10.28
N PHE A 172 12.88 -2.92 -8.96
CA PHE A 172 14.05 -2.56 -8.17
C PHE A 172 14.56 -3.71 -7.32
N SER A 173 14.47 -4.96 -7.82
CA SER A 173 15.12 -6.11 -7.20
C SER A 173 16.64 -5.92 -7.13
N ASN A 174 17.32 -6.62 -6.22
CA ASN A 174 18.77 -6.46 -6.03
C ASN A 174 19.56 -6.63 -7.34
N LYS A 175 19.18 -7.61 -8.17
CA LYS A 175 19.78 -7.82 -9.50
C LYS A 175 19.62 -6.60 -10.42
N ASN A 176 18.44 -6.01 -10.47
CA ASN A 176 18.15 -4.84 -11.31
C ASN A 176 18.83 -3.57 -10.78
N LYS A 177 18.93 -3.43 -9.43
CA LYS A 177 19.69 -2.33 -8.80
C LYS A 177 21.17 -2.39 -9.17
N GLU A 178 21.79 -3.56 -9.11
CA GLU A 178 23.17 -3.76 -9.51
C GLU A 178 23.39 -3.42 -11.00
N GLU A 179 22.44 -3.79 -11.87
CA GLU A 179 22.49 -3.46 -13.30
C GLU A 179 22.36 -1.97 -13.51
N LEU A 180 21.42 -1.27 -12.85
CA LEU A 180 21.28 0.19 -12.91
C LEU A 180 22.54 0.89 -12.37
N ALA A 181 23.07 0.44 -11.26
CA ALA A 181 24.30 0.98 -10.70
C ALA A 181 25.48 0.83 -11.68
N ARG A 182 25.63 -0.35 -12.30
CA ARG A 182 26.70 -0.60 -13.27
C ARG A 182 26.62 0.33 -14.49
N ILE A 183 25.41 0.60 -14.98
CA ILE A 183 25.20 1.37 -16.23
C ILE A 183 25.21 2.89 -15.96
N PHE A 184 24.73 3.33 -14.79
CA PHE A 184 24.39 4.73 -14.55
C PHE A 184 25.03 5.35 -13.29
N SER A 185 25.91 4.63 -12.54
CA SER A 185 26.44 5.07 -11.24
C SER A 185 27.14 6.43 -11.27
N ASP A 186 27.83 6.76 -12.36
CA ASP A 186 28.62 7.98 -12.44
C ASP A 186 27.81 9.21 -12.86
N ASP A 187 26.75 8.98 -13.65
CA ASP A 187 25.96 10.04 -14.29
C ASP A 187 24.64 10.31 -13.60
N VAL A 188 24.12 9.36 -12.80
CA VAL A 188 22.78 9.43 -12.22
C VAL A 188 22.84 9.34 -10.69
N ARG A 189 22.13 10.24 -10.01
CA ARG A 189 21.87 10.16 -8.57
C ARG A 189 20.47 9.64 -8.34
N PHE A 190 20.35 8.59 -7.53
CA PHE A 190 19.10 7.92 -7.20
C PHE A 190 18.58 8.45 -5.86
N ILE A 191 17.40 9.05 -5.87
CA ILE A 191 16.80 9.71 -4.71
C ILE A 191 15.49 9.03 -4.37
N LEU A 192 15.32 8.64 -3.11
CA LEU A 192 14.09 8.08 -2.56
C LEU A 192 13.26 9.18 -1.92
N VAL A 193 12.02 9.34 -2.37
CA VAL A 193 11.05 10.24 -1.75
C VAL A 193 10.04 9.38 -1.02
N ASP A 194 10.31 9.10 0.25
CA ASP A 194 9.41 8.35 1.10
C ASP A 194 8.24 9.23 1.55
N MET A 195 7.02 8.80 1.18
CA MET A 195 5.74 9.46 1.49
C MET A 195 4.98 8.73 2.61
N THR A 196 5.64 7.83 3.34
CA THR A 196 5.01 7.06 4.44
C THR A 196 4.45 7.99 5.50
N GLN A 197 5.21 9.01 5.86
CA GLN A 197 4.76 10.09 6.72
C GLN A 197 4.39 11.32 5.88
N PHE A 198 3.30 11.99 6.26
CA PHE A 198 2.87 13.20 5.59
C PHE A 198 3.93 14.30 5.72
N SER A 199 4.35 14.84 4.58
CA SER A 199 5.23 15.99 4.49
C SER A 199 4.70 16.95 3.42
N GLU A 200 4.38 18.16 3.83
CA GLU A 200 3.86 19.20 2.91
C GLU A 200 4.84 19.49 1.76
N GLU A 201 6.13 19.42 2.04
CA GLU A 201 7.20 19.67 1.08
C GLU A 201 7.25 18.61 -0.01
N LYS A 202 7.23 17.31 0.39
CA LYS A 202 7.20 16.17 -0.54
C LYS A 202 5.90 16.16 -1.34
N GLN A 203 4.78 16.52 -0.70
CA GLN A 203 3.48 16.62 -1.37
C GLN A 203 3.46 17.75 -2.42
N LYS A 204 4.02 18.92 -2.12
CA LYS A 204 4.15 20.01 -3.08
C LYS A 204 5.02 19.61 -4.27
N LEU A 205 6.12 18.89 -4.03
CA LEU A 205 6.97 18.37 -5.11
C LEU A 205 6.18 17.39 -5.99
N LEU A 206 5.46 16.43 -5.41
CA LEU A 206 4.63 15.48 -6.15
C LEU A 206 3.60 16.20 -7.02
N THR A 207 2.90 17.20 -6.45
CA THR A 207 1.89 17.98 -7.15
C THR A 207 2.49 18.84 -8.27
N SER A 208 3.69 19.41 -8.07
CA SER A 208 4.38 20.16 -9.11
C SER A 208 4.78 19.29 -10.31
N LEU A 209 4.94 17.99 -10.12
CA LEU A 209 5.15 17.00 -11.18
C LEU A 209 3.84 16.57 -11.86
N GLY A 210 2.73 17.23 -11.53
CA GLY A 210 1.40 16.95 -12.12
C GLY A 210 0.79 15.63 -11.66
N SER A 211 1.16 15.12 -10.49
CA SER A 211 0.56 13.92 -9.91
C SER A 211 0.11 14.15 -8.47
N ALA A 212 -1.00 13.51 -8.09
CA ALA A 212 -1.47 13.46 -6.72
C ALA A 212 -1.40 12.04 -6.12
N SER A 213 -0.83 11.09 -6.86
CA SER A 213 -0.77 9.68 -6.48
C SER A 213 0.62 9.10 -6.64
N ILE A 214 0.91 8.07 -5.87
CA ILE A 214 2.10 7.22 -5.95
C ILE A 214 1.68 5.81 -6.40
N PRO A 215 2.56 5.05 -7.02
CA PRO A 215 3.98 5.31 -7.31
C PRO A 215 4.21 6.30 -8.47
N LEU A 216 5.26 7.09 -8.34
CA LEU A 216 5.73 8.00 -9.38
C LEU A 216 7.26 7.88 -9.49
N LEU A 217 7.75 7.90 -10.72
CA LEU A 217 9.17 8.02 -11.03
C LEU A 217 9.38 9.29 -11.86
N ALA A 218 10.28 10.14 -11.42
CA ALA A 218 10.66 11.37 -12.16
C ALA A 218 12.17 11.37 -12.43
N VAL A 219 12.54 11.52 -13.70
CA VAL A 219 13.94 11.62 -14.10
C VAL A 219 14.20 13.04 -14.61
N PHE A 220 15.10 13.74 -13.97
CA PHE A 220 15.51 15.11 -14.30
C PHE A 220 16.81 15.05 -15.10
N PRO A 221 16.80 15.35 -16.42
CA PRO A 221 18.00 15.34 -17.24
C PRO A 221 18.99 16.44 -16.80
N LYS A 222 20.28 16.15 -16.91
CA LYS A 222 21.33 17.13 -16.58
C LYS A 222 21.23 18.41 -17.41
N LYS A 223 20.96 18.29 -18.70
CA LYS A 223 20.92 19.45 -19.63
C LYS A 223 19.62 20.25 -19.52
N ASN A 224 18.49 19.56 -19.26
CA ASN A 224 17.16 20.17 -19.17
C ASN A 224 16.47 19.82 -17.84
N PRO A 225 16.95 20.32 -16.69
CA PRO A 225 16.47 19.91 -15.38
C PRO A 225 15.02 20.36 -15.09
N TYR A 226 14.47 21.29 -15.85
CA TYR A 226 13.09 21.77 -15.67
C TYR A 226 12.06 21.03 -16.52
N GLN A 227 12.48 20.04 -17.31
CA GLN A 227 11.59 19.17 -18.10
C GLN A 227 11.78 17.71 -17.69
N PRO A 228 11.29 17.30 -16.52
CA PRO A 228 11.47 15.93 -16.05
C PRO A 228 10.68 14.94 -16.89
N ILE A 229 11.28 13.78 -17.13
CA ILE A 229 10.60 12.62 -17.70
C ILE A 229 9.83 11.92 -16.59
N ILE A 230 8.50 11.91 -16.67
CA ILE A 230 7.63 11.40 -15.62
C ILE A 230 7.06 10.06 -16.06
N VAL A 231 7.20 9.04 -15.19
CA VAL A 231 6.59 7.72 -15.36
C VAL A 231 5.64 7.49 -14.18
N ARG A 232 4.37 7.24 -14.49
CA ARG A 232 3.28 7.10 -13.51
C ARG A 232 2.79 5.67 -13.44
N ASP A 233 2.14 5.34 -12.34
CA ASP A 233 1.48 4.07 -12.11
C ASP A 233 2.44 2.87 -12.16
N ILE A 234 2.03 1.77 -12.79
CA ILE A 234 2.84 0.55 -12.88
C ILE A 234 3.77 0.66 -14.09
N TYR A 235 5.05 0.50 -13.84
CA TYR A 235 6.08 0.54 -14.89
C TYR A 235 7.00 -0.70 -14.80
N THR A 236 7.69 -0.98 -15.89
CA THR A 236 8.63 -2.09 -15.99
C THR A 236 10.08 -1.61 -15.92
N PHE A 237 10.99 -2.54 -15.66
CA PHE A 237 12.43 -2.25 -15.66
C PHE A 237 12.90 -1.63 -16.98
N SER A 238 12.39 -2.15 -18.12
CA SER A 238 12.72 -1.59 -19.44
C SER A 238 12.23 -0.14 -19.61
N THR A 239 11.11 0.23 -18.98
CA THR A 239 10.62 1.62 -18.99
C THR A 239 11.56 2.54 -18.22
N VAL A 240 12.07 2.09 -17.06
CA VAL A 240 13.06 2.84 -16.28
C VAL A 240 14.35 3.03 -17.06
N GLN A 241 14.86 1.97 -17.69
CA GLN A 241 16.07 2.06 -18.52
C GLN A 241 15.90 3.04 -19.68
N LYS A 242 14.77 2.98 -20.40
CA LYS A 242 14.46 3.92 -21.50
C LYS A 242 14.39 5.37 -21.02
N ALA A 243 13.75 5.62 -19.87
CA ALA A 243 13.66 6.95 -19.28
C ALA A 243 15.05 7.51 -18.93
N LEU A 244 15.93 6.69 -18.34
CA LEU A 244 17.30 7.08 -18.01
C LEU A 244 18.16 7.29 -19.26
N GLN A 245 18.05 6.42 -20.28
CA GLN A 245 18.75 6.58 -21.55
C GLN A 245 18.32 7.86 -22.26
N LYS A 246 17.02 8.15 -22.27
CA LYS A 246 16.48 9.38 -22.85
C LYS A 246 17.02 10.61 -22.11
N ALA A 247 17.02 10.60 -20.78
CA ALA A 247 17.55 11.68 -19.96
C ALA A 247 19.06 11.89 -20.14
N ARG A 248 19.81 10.88 -20.56
CA ARG A 248 21.25 10.98 -20.87
C ARG A 248 21.50 11.59 -22.25
N SER A 249 20.58 11.39 -23.19
CA SER A 249 20.71 11.90 -24.56
C SER A 249 20.26 13.37 -24.71
N GLU A 250 19.34 13.80 -23.86
CA GLU A 250 18.85 15.18 -23.78
C GLU A 250 19.75 16.05 -22.90
#